data_0622d1e36d972a2a675ee47d74545371
#
_entry.id   0622d1e36d972a2a675ee47d74545371
#
_cell.length_a   1.000
_cell.length_b   1.000
_cell.length_c   1.000
_cell.angle_alpha   90.00
_cell.angle_beta   90.00
_cell.angle_gamma   90.00
#
_symmetry.space_group_name_H-M   'P 1'
#
loop_
_entity.id
_entity.type
_entity.pdbx_description
1 polymer ?
#
loop_
_entity_poly.entity_id
_entity_poly.type
_entity_poly.pdbx_seq_one_letter_code
_entity_poly.pdbx_strand_id
1 'polypeptide(L)'
;MTRRYCVGPIPCNPKPCMAESVRVVQLARQAKVTKGRKLRLDATCVQTEIHHPTDSGLLVDSVRVLSRFVKRAKGLVAGQVRSVEQTCRSRLRSAKRVAQQLHRQLRRKGEDKEAEQKQLYQKLVETAEHMVQQATRVVAALGQQTEQQAKRLRSEAEAVLPLVKRVIAQTRSRVLEG
;
A
#
# COMPACT_ATOMS: atom_id res chain seq x y z
N MET A 1 25.61 -19.18 20.22
CA MET A 1 24.44 -18.62 20.93
C MET A 1 23.84 -17.51 20.08
N THR A 2 22.85 -17.84 19.28
CA THR A 2 22.17 -16.92 18.36
C THR A 2 21.00 -16.28 19.08
N ARG A 3 21.11 -14.98 19.37
CA ARG A 3 19.99 -14.19 19.91
C ARG A 3 18.96 -13.97 18.81
N ARG A 4 17.78 -14.56 18.98
CA ARG A 4 16.59 -14.24 18.17
C ARG A 4 16.12 -12.85 18.58
N TYR A 5 16.20 -11.89 17.67
CA TYR A 5 15.54 -10.61 17.85
C TYR A 5 14.07 -10.78 17.45
N CYS A 6 13.18 -10.37 18.37
CA CYS A 6 11.73 -10.40 18.16
C CYS A 6 11.34 -9.52 16.97
N VAL A 7 10.90 -10.15 15.88
CA VAL A 7 10.24 -9.47 14.77
C VAL A 7 8.75 -9.48 15.06
N GLY A 8 8.29 -8.47 15.80
CA GLY A 8 6.87 -8.15 15.98
C GLY A 8 6.58 -6.76 15.42
N PRO A 9 5.34 -6.47 14.99
CA PRO A 9 4.98 -5.14 14.48
C PRO A 9 4.73 -4.17 15.64
N ILE A 10 5.75 -3.90 16.43
CA ILE A 10 5.72 -2.84 17.45
C ILE A 10 6.35 -1.62 16.80
N PRO A 11 5.66 -0.47 16.73
CA PRO A 11 6.29 0.76 16.29
C PRO A 11 7.43 1.06 17.26
N CYS A 12 8.66 0.88 16.79
CA CYS A 12 9.85 1.20 17.55
C CYS A 12 9.84 2.73 17.76
N ASN A 13 9.43 3.16 18.93
CA ASN A 13 9.56 4.56 19.30
C ASN A 13 11.06 4.81 19.56
N PRO A 14 11.78 5.53 18.70
CA PRO A 14 13.25 5.63 18.79
C PRO A 14 13.75 6.36 20.05
N LYS A 15 12.87 7.08 20.72
CA LYS A 15 13.23 7.89 21.90
C LYS A 15 13.71 7.10 23.12
N PRO A 16 13.05 5.99 23.57
CA PRO A 16 13.55 5.23 24.73
C PRO A 16 14.85 4.49 24.44
N CYS A 17 15.03 3.97 23.23
CA CYS A 17 16.22 3.20 22.86
C CYS A 17 17.51 4.04 22.85
N MET A 18 17.43 5.30 22.40
CA MET A 18 18.57 6.23 22.45
C MET A 18 18.92 6.65 23.87
N ALA A 19 17.93 6.87 24.72
CA ALA A 19 18.15 7.24 26.13
C ALA A 19 18.85 6.12 26.90
N GLU A 20 18.48 4.87 26.68
CA GLU A 20 19.13 3.70 27.29
C GLU A 20 20.59 3.54 26.82
N SER A 21 20.85 3.71 25.54
CA SER A 21 22.21 3.63 24.99
C SER A 21 23.14 4.70 25.58
N VAL A 22 22.66 5.93 25.72
CA VAL A 22 23.41 7.03 26.34
C VAL A 22 23.71 6.71 27.80
N ARG A 23 22.75 6.17 28.55
CA ARG A 23 22.93 5.78 29.95
C ARG A 23 23.98 4.69 30.13
N VAL A 24 23.99 3.67 29.29
CA VAL A 24 25.00 2.60 29.29
C VAL A 24 26.39 3.15 29.03
N VAL A 25 26.55 4.07 28.08
CA VAL A 25 27.84 4.71 27.78
C VAL A 25 28.30 5.57 28.96
N GLN A 26 27.40 6.28 29.63
CA GLN A 26 27.73 7.08 30.83
C GLN A 26 28.21 6.20 31.99
N LEU A 27 27.52 5.09 32.26
CA LEU A 27 27.91 4.13 33.27
C LEU A 27 29.28 3.51 32.97
N ALA A 28 29.56 3.15 31.72
CA ALA A 28 30.84 2.62 31.30
C ALA A 28 31.99 3.63 31.46
N ARG A 29 31.72 4.92 31.25
CA ARG A 29 32.68 6.00 31.51
C ARG A 29 32.94 6.19 33.02
N GLN A 30 31.91 6.20 33.86
CA GLN A 30 32.00 6.30 35.30
C GLN A 30 32.77 5.14 35.91
N ALA A 31 32.52 3.92 35.40
CA ALA A 31 33.24 2.71 35.80
C ALA A 31 34.67 2.61 35.20
N LYS A 32 35.15 3.62 34.47
CA LYS A 32 36.46 3.68 33.82
C LYS A 32 36.76 2.52 32.87
N VAL A 33 35.72 1.79 32.44
CA VAL A 33 35.82 0.68 31.45
C VAL A 33 36.20 1.19 30.07
N THR A 34 35.76 2.41 29.74
CA THR A 34 36.09 3.05 28.46
C THR A 34 36.55 4.49 28.67
N LYS A 35 37.60 4.87 27.92
CA LYS A 35 38.11 6.27 27.89
C LYS A 35 37.40 7.13 26.85
N GLY A 36 36.49 6.55 26.05
CA GLY A 36 35.73 7.25 25.01
C GLY A 36 36.57 7.77 23.83
N ARG A 37 37.81 7.31 23.64
CA ARG A 37 38.71 7.78 22.57
C ARG A 37 38.53 7.08 21.23
N LYS A 38 37.87 5.90 21.20
CA LYS A 38 37.63 5.13 20.01
C LYS A 38 36.16 4.75 19.95
N LEU A 39 35.47 5.16 18.89
CA LEU A 39 34.13 4.75 18.58
C LEU A 39 34.21 3.69 17.46
N ARG A 40 33.69 2.50 17.68
CA ARG A 40 33.43 1.53 16.63
C ARG A 40 31.95 1.66 16.24
N LEU A 41 31.70 2.07 15.02
CA LEU A 41 30.40 2.01 14.38
C LEU A 41 30.35 0.70 13.58
N ASP A 42 29.51 -0.22 14.00
CA ASP A 42 29.18 -1.40 13.23
C ASP A 42 27.87 -1.13 12.50
N ALA A 43 27.97 -0.99 11.17
CA ALA A 43 26.82 -0.86 10.31
C ALA A 43 26.30 -2.27 9.99
N THR A 44 25.30 -2.71 10.74
CA THR A 44 24.58 -3.93 10.42
C THR A 44 23.64 -3.65 9.24
N CYS A 45 23.98 -4.15 8.07
CA CYS A 45 23.02 -4.20 6.95
C CYS A 45 21.90 -5.17 7.32
N VAL A 46 20.76 -4.66 7.74
CA VAL A 46 19.55 -5.46 7.86
C VAL A 46 19.02 -5.65 6.45
N GLN A 47 19.06 -6.89 5.93
CA GLN A 47 18.29 -7.24 4.75
C GLN A 47 16.82 -7.05 5.07
N THR A 48 16.27 -5.91 4.67
CA THR A 48 14.83 -5.75 4.63
C THR A 48 14.34 -6.56 3.43
N GLU A 49 13.50 -7.55 3.66
CA GLU A 49 12.74 -8.21 2.60
C GLU A 49 11.77 -7.21 1.97
N ILE A 50 12.29 -6.28 1.21
CA ILE A 50 11.48 -5.40 0.39
C ILE A 50 10.97 -6.26 -0.75
N HIS A 51 9.73 -6.72 -0.62
CA HIS A 51 9.07 -7.42 -1.69
C HIS A 51 8.95 -6.48 -2.91
N HIS A 52 9.58 -6.85 -4.01
CA HIS A 52 9.49 -6.07 -5.24
C HIS A 52 8.02 -5.90 -5.62
N PRO A 53 7.56 -4.66 -5.86
CA PRO A 53 6.18 -4.42 -6.25
C PRO A 53 5.91 -5.11 -7.60
N THR A 54 5.04 -6.11 -7.59
CA THR A 54 4.53 -6.72 -8.82
C THR A 54 3.39 -5.87 -9.37
N ASP A 55 3.20 -5.86 -10.69
CA ASP A 55 2.10 -5.13 -11.32
C ASP A 55 0.74 -5.54 -10.75
N SER A 56 0.54 -6.84 -10.49
CA SER A 56 -0.66 -7.34 -9.82
C SER A 56 -0.81 -6.84 -8.38
N GLY A 57 0.29 -6.73 -7.63
CA GLY A 57 0.32 -6.18 -6.28
C GLY A 57 -0.07 -4.71 -6.28
N LEU A 58 0.54 -3.91 -7.16
CA LEU A 58 0.23 -2.48 -7.32
C LEU A 58 -1.24 -2.23 -7.69
N LEU A 59 -1.82 -3.05 -8.58
CA LEU A 59 -3.24 -2.95 -8.92
C LEU A 59 -4.15 -3.28 -7.73
N VAL A 60 -3.85 -4.33 -6.95
CA VAL A 60 -4.60 -4.66 -5.73
C VAL A 60 -4.50 -3.55 -4.69
N ASP A 61 -3.32 -2.97 -4.51
CA ASP A 61 -3.13 -1.86 -3.57
C ASP A 61 -3.85 -0.59 -4.03
N SER A 62 -3.87 -0.33 -5.32
CA SER A 62 -4.67 0.75 -5.92
C SER A 62 -6.17 0.56 -5.61
N VAL A 63 -6.71 -0.64 -5.83
CA VAL A 63 -8.10 -0.98 -5.46
C VAL A 63 -8.33 -0.86 -3.96
N ARG A 64 -7.36 -1.23 -3.12
CA ARG A 64 -7.44 -1.12 -1.66
C ARG A 64 -7.53 0.34 -1.20
N VAL A 65 -6.66 1.20 -1.73
CA VAL A 65 -6.62 2.63 -1.38
C VAL A 65 -7.91 3.31 -1.80
N LEU A 66 -8.36 3.10 -3.06
CA LEU A 66 -9.60 3.67 -3.56
C LEU A 66 -10.83 3.13 -2.81
N SER A 67 -10.87 1.85 -2.43
CA SER A 67 -11.96 1.29 -1.62
C SER A 67 -12.04 1.92 -0.23
N ARG A 68 -10.89 2.21 0.40
CA ARG A 68 -10.85 2.92 1.69
C ARG A 68 -11.33 4.36 1.55
N PHE A 69 -10.90 5.05 0.50
CA PHE A 69 -11.36 6.40 0.17
C PHE A 69 -12.88 6.44 0.01
N VAL A 70 -13.44 5.60 -0.88
CA VAL A 70 -14.88 5.53 -1.13
C VAL A 70 -15.66 5.20 0.15
N LYS A 71 -15.14 4.31 1.01
CA LYS A 71 -15.77 3.98 2.29
C LYS A 71 -15.81 5.18 3.25
N ARG A 72 -14.73 5.96 3.34
CA ARG A 72 -14.69 7.17 4.19
C ARG A 72 -15.62 8.27 3.64
N ALA A 73 -15.61 8.45 2.33
CA ALA A 73 -16.45 9.43 1.68
C ALA A 73 -17.96 9.11 1.76
N LYS A 74 -18.32 7.82 1.82
CA LYS A 74 -19.72 7.39 1.94
C LYS A 74 -20.42 8.02 3.13
N GLY A 75 -19.75 8.16 4.27
CA GLY A 75 -20.30 8.80 5.47
C GLY A 75 -20.63 10.28 5.29
N LEU A 76 -19.91 10.97 4.38
CA LEU A 76 -20.11 12.40 4.13
C LEU A 76 -21.12 12.68 3.00
N VAL A 77 -21.30 11.73 2.09
CA VAL A 77 -22.13 11.90 0.88
C VAL A 77 -23.49 11.18 1.01
N ALA A 78 -23.73 10.43 2.10
CA ALA A 78 -24.88 9.55 2.28
C ALA A 78 -26.27 10.22 2.13
N GLY A 79 -26.35 11.57 2.23
CA GLY A 79 -27.62 12.31 2.05
C GLY A 79 -27.91 12.78 0.62
N GLN A 80 -26.93 12.82 -0.27
CA GLN A 80 -27.06 13.49 -1.57
C GLN A 80 -27.10 12.58 -2.79
N VAL A 81 -26.61 11.36 -2.70
CA VAL A 81 -26.48 10.49 -3.89
C VAL A 81 -26.89 9.06 -3.55
N ARG A 82 -28.19 8.74 -3.65
CA ARG A 82 -28.69 7.36 -3.56
C ARG A 82 -28.00 6.41 -4.57
N SER A 83 -27.57 6.91 -5.72
CA SER A 83 -26.80 6.16 -6.72
C SER A 83 -25.39 5.77 -6.25
N VAL A 84 -24.77 6.52 -5.33
CA VAL A 84 -23.46 6.20 -4.76
C VAL A 84 -23.54 5.02 -3.80
N GLU A 85 -24.66 4.85 -3.09
CA GLU A 85 -24.85 3.73 -2.15
C GLU A 85 -24.86 2.38 -2.86
N GLN A 86 -25.51 2.26 -4.00
CA GLN A 86 -25.54 1.03 -4.80
C GLN A 86 -24.20 0.76 -5.50
N THR A 87 -23.44 1.82 -5.80
CA THR A 87 -22.19 1.74 -6.56
C THR A 87 -20.98 1.46 -5.67
N CYS A 88 -21.06 1.72 -4.36
CA CYS A 88 -19.93 1.60 -3.41
C CYS A 88 -19.65 0.16 -2.95
N ARG A 89 -19.76 -0.84 -3.81
CA ARG A 89 -19.30 -2.19 -3.47
C ARG A 89 -17.78 -2.25 -3.48
N SER A 90 -17.22 -2.69 -2.35
CA SER A 90 -15.79 -2.97 -2.28
C SER A 90 -15.43 -4.13 -3.20
N ARG A 91 -14.70 -3.86 -4.26
CA ARG A 91 -14.18 -4.86 -5.20
C ARG A 91 -12.85 -5.47 -4.74
N LEU A 92 -12.39 -5.11 -3.54
CA LEU A 92 -11.10 -5.58 -3.00
C LEU A 92 -11.02 -7.11 -2.88
N ARG A 93 -12.11 -7.77 -2.48
CA ARG A 93 -12.13 -9.24 -2.39
C ARG A 93 -11.97 -9.89 -3.76
N SER A 94 -12.61 -9.34 -4.80
CA SER A 94 -12.50 -9.81 -6.17
C SER A 94 -11.07 -9.62 -6.68
N ALA A 95 -10.50 -8.41 -6.53
CA ALA A 95 -9.13 -8.10 -6.94
C ALA A 95 -8.10 -9.04 -6.26
N LYS A 96 -8.23 -9.28 -4.95
CA LYS A 96 -7.37 -10.23 -4.25
C LYS A 96 -7.48 -11.65 -4.77
N ARG A 97 -8.69 -12.14 -5.08
CA ARG A 97 -8.88 -13.49 -5.64
C ARG A 97 -8.19 -13.62 -7.00
N VAL A 98 -8.37 -12.64 -7.88
CA VAL A 98 -7.74 -12.64 -9.20
C VAL A 98 -6.21 -12.60 -9.08
N ALA A 99 -5.66 -11.75 -8.20
CA ALA A 99 -4.23 -11.70 -7.95
C ALA A 99 -3.68 -13.02 -7.38
N GLN A 100 -4.42 -13.67 -6.47
CA GLN A 100 -4.03 -14.99 -5.96
C GLN A 100 -4.05 -16.07 -7.05
N GLN A 101 -5.04 -16.05 -7.94
CA GLN A 101 -5.09 -16.95 -9.10
C GLN A 101 -3.89 -16.73 -10.00
N LEU A 102 -3.56 -15.47 -10.29
CA LEU A 102 -2.39 -15.10 -11.08
C LEU A 102 -1.10 -15.62 -10.45
N HIS A 103 -0.90 -15.43 -9.14
CA HIS A 103 0.26 -15.96 -8.44
C HIS A 103 0.36 -17.50 -8.47
N ARG A 104 -0.77 -18.20 -8.41
CA ARG A 104 -0.78 -19.66 -8.53
C ARG A 104 -0.38 -20.10 -9.94
N GLN A 105 -0.83 -19.40 -10.97
CA GLN A 105 -0.48 -19.71 -12.35
C GLN A 105 0.97 -19.40 -12.68
N LEU A 106 1.56 -18.34 -12.14
CA LEU A 106 2.98 -18.03 -12.29
C LEU A 106 3.89 -19.15 -11.77
N ARG A 107 3.42 -19.95 -10.80
CA ARG A 107 4.17 -21.10 -10.24
C ARG A 107 4.01 -22.40 -11.04
N ARG A 108 3.02 -22.50 -11.91
CA ARG A 108 2.82 -23.72 -12.76
C ARG A 108 3.77 -23.70 -13.94
N LYS A 109 4.23 -24.87 -14.40
CA LYS A 109 5.02 -25.04 -15.63
C LYS A 109 4.08 -25.53 -16.76
N GLY A 110 4.05 -24.93 -17.94
CA GLY A 110 3.19 -25.33 -19.07
C GLY A 110 3.12 -24.24 -20.16
N GLU A 111 2.74 -24.55 -21.38
CA GLU A 111 2.84 -23.68 -22.56
C GLU A 111 1.64 -22.69 -22.70
N ASP A 112 0.45 -23.04 -22.20
CA ASP A 112 -0.76 -22.20 -22.36
C ASP A 112 -0.94 -21.05 -21.36
N LYS A 113 0.15 -20.68 -20.67
CA LYS A 113 0.08 -19.74 -19.52
C LYS A 113 -0.17 -18.29 -19.90
N GLU A 114 0.43 -17.86 -21.01
CA GLU A 114 0.44 -16.44 -21.36
C GLU A 114 -0.96 -15.90 -21.62
N ALA A 115 -1.76 -16.67 -22.33
CA ALA A 115 -3.14 -16.28 -22.63
C ALA A 115 -4.00 -16.19 -21.36
N GLU A 116 -3.90 -17.19 -20.47
CA GLU A 116 -4.62 -17.19 -19.19
C GLU A 116 -4.15 -16.07 -18.26
N GLN A 117 -2.83 -15.80 -18.22
CA GLN A 117 -2.27 -14.70 -17.46
C GLN A 117 -2.76 -13.35 -17.98
N LYS A 118 -2.75 -13.12 -19.30
CA LYS A 118 -3.28 -11.90 -19.91
C LYS A 118 -4.76 -11.70 -19.56
N GLN A 119 -5.58 -12.74 -19.61
CA GLN A 119 -7.00 -12.65 -19.21
C GLN A 119 -7.17 -12.27 -17.73
N LEU A 120 -6.36 -12.83 -16.82
CA LEU A 120 -6.42 -12.48 -15.40
C LEU A 120 -5.95 -11.04 -15.14
N TYR A 121 -4.90 -10.59 -15.83
CA TYR A 121 -4.46 -9.19 -15.75
C TYR A 121 -5.53 -8.25 -16.30
N GLN A 122 -6.18 -8.59 -17.41
CA GLN A 122 -7.28 -7.80 -17.95
C GLN A 122 -8.42 -7.64 -16.94
N LYS A 123 -8.87 -8.73 -16.29
CA LYS A 123 -9.89 -8.69 -15.22
C LYS A 123 -9.46 -7.82 -14.04
N LEU A 124 -8.17 -7.83 -13.69
CA LEU A 124 -7.64 -7.03 -12.59
C LEU A 124 -7.60 -5.54 -12.95
N VAL A 125 -7.18 -5.21 -14.18
CA VAL A 125 -7.20 -3.86 -14.75
C VAL A 125 -8.63 -3.32 -14.81
N GLU A 126 -9.59 -4.07 -15.35
CA GLU A 126 -11.00 -3.68 -15.38
C GLU A 126 -11.56 -3.40 -13.97
N THR A 127 -11.19 -4.24 -13.00
CA THR A 127 -11.58 -4.03 -11.60
C THR A 127 -11.01 -2.72 -11.05
N ALA A 128 -9.76 -2.40 -11.36
CA ALA A 128 -9.11 -1.16 -10.94
C ALA A 128 -9.74 0.07 -11.62
N GLU A 129 -10.04 -0.01 -12.91
CA GLU A 129 -10.72 1.05 -13.67
C GLU A 129 -12.11 1.37 -13.13
N HIS A 130 -12.87 0.33 -12.82
CA HIS A 130 -14.16 0.52 -12.16
C HIS A 130 -14.03 1.25 -10.83
N MET A 131 -12.98 0.95 -10.05
CA MET A 131 -12.74 1.68 -8.80
C MET A 131 -12.32 3.13 -9.04
N VAL A 132 -11.54 3.41 -10.08
CA VAL A 132 -11.20 4.78 -10.48
C VAL A 132 -12.46 5.56 -10.87
N GLN A 133 -13.35 4.99 -11.69
CA GLN A 133 -14.60 5.62 -12.07
C GLN A 133 -15.49 5.93 -10.85
N GLN A 134 -15.59 4.98 -9.92
CA GLN A 134 -16.34 5.18 -8.67
C GLN A 134 -15.73 6.32 -7.82
N ALA A 135 -14.41 6.30 -7.65
CA ALA A 135 -13.71 7.33 -6.89
C ALA A 135 -13.89 8.72 -7.54
N THR A 136 -13.81 8.81 -8.87
CA THR A 136 -14.03 10.08 -9.59
C THR A 136 -15.45 10.62 -9.37
N ARG A 137 -16.47 9.76 -9.41
CA ARG A 137 -17.85 10.18 -9.11
C ARG A 137 -18.02 10.69 -7.68
N VAL A 138 -17.37 10.00 -6.73
CA VAL A 138 -17.37 10.41 -5.32
C VAL A 138 -16.65 11.75 -5.13
N VAL A 139 -15.52 11.97 -5.81
CA VAL A 139 -14.80 13.25 -5.79
C VAL A 139 -15.67 14.39 -6.32
N ALA A 140 -16.39 14.16 -7.41
CA ALA A 140 -17.32 15.14 -7.97
C ALA A 140 -18.45 15.49 -6.97
N ALA A 141 -19.01 14.49 -6.28
CA ALA A 141 -20.04 14.71 -5.25
C ALA A 141 -19.49 15.46 -4.02
N LEU A 142 -18.26 15.15 -3.59
CA LEU A 142 -17.57 15.87 -2.50
C LEU A 142 -17.26 17.33 -2.87
N GLY A 143 -17.11 17.63 -4.17
CA GLY A 143 -16.88 18.99 -4.65
C GLY A 143 -18.00 19.98 -4.34
N GLN A 144 -19.20 19.49 -4.11
CA GLN A 144 -20.38 20.29 -3.73
C GLN A 144 -20.48 20.56 -2.22
N GLN A 145 -19.60 19.95 -1.41
CA GLN A 145 -19.64 20.09 0.04
C GLN A 145 -18.60 21.10 0.53
N THR A 146 -19.04 21.93 1.48
CA THR A 146 -18.20 22.99 2.08
C THR A 146 -17.42 22.51 3.30
N GLU A 147 -17.75 21.34 3.84
CA GLU A 147 -17.10 20.79 5.03
C GLU A 147 -15.61 20.59 4.86
N GLN A 148 -14.84 20.92 5.88
CA GLN A 148 -13.39 20.81 5.88
C GLN A 148 -12.90 19.35 5.69
N GLN A 149 -13.67 18.37 6.20
CA GLN A 149 -13.37 16.95 6.01
C GLN A 149 -13.55 16.52 4.54
N ALA A 150 -14.58 17.00 3.87
CA ALA A 150 -14.81 16.74 2.45
C ALA A 150 -13.69 17.32 1.59
N LYS A 151 -13.22 18.54 1.88
CA LYS A 151 -12.08 19.17 1.20
C LYS A 151 -10.79 18.36 1.35
N ARG A 152 -10.49 17.87 2.57
CA ARG A 152 -9.31 17.02 2.83
C ARG A 152 -9.38 15.71 2.05
N LEU A 153 -10.51 15.01 2.10
CA LEU A 153 -10.70 13.76 1.36
C LEU A 153 -10.61 13.96 -0.15
N ARG A 154 -11.14 15.06 -0.66
CA ARG A 154 -11.03 15.42 -2.07
C ARG A 154 -9.57 15.60 -2.48
N SER A 155 -8.81 16.38 -1.72
CA SER A 155 -7.37 16.60 -1.98
C SER A 155 -6.58 15.29 -1.94
N GLU A 156 -6.84 14.40 -0.96
CA GLU A 156 -6.21 13.08 -0.91
C GLU A 156 -6.52 12.25 -2.18
N ALA A 157 -7.75 12.27 -2.66
CA ALA A 157 -8.16 11.54 -3.85
C ALA A 157 -7.56 12.13 -5.13
N GLU A 158 -7.52 13.45 -5.25
CA GLU A 158 -6.92 14.15 -6.38
C GLU A 158 -5.42 13.86 -6.50
N ALA A 159 -4.72 13.64 -5.39
CA ALA A 159 -3.33 13.22 -5.38
C ALA A 159 -3.15 11.73 -5.79
N VAL A 160 -4.05 10.84 -5.38
CA VAL A 160 -3.92 9.39 -5.60
C VAL A 160 -4.42 8.96 -6.98
N LEU A 161 -5.50 9.55 -7.49
CA LEU A 161 -6.11 9.15 -8.78
C LEU A 161 -5.13 9.15 -9.96
N PRO A 162 -4.27 10.18 -10.16
CA PRO A 162 -3.28 10.18 -11.24
C PRO A 162 -2.28 9.03 -11.12
N LEU A 163 -1.86 8.70 -9.90
CA LEU A 163 -0.92 7.60 -9.64
C LEU A 163 -1.53 6.26 -10.01
N VAL A 164 -2.78 6.02 -9.61
CA VAL A 164 -3.51 4.80 -9.96
C VAL A 164 -3.71 4.67 -11.47
N LYS A 165 -4.08 5.76 -12.16
CA LYS A 165 -4.20 5.76 -13.63
C LYS A 165 -2.86 5.43 -14.30
N ARG A 166 -1.75 5.94 -13.77
CA ARG A 166 -0.41 5.62 -14.26
C ARG A 166 -0.08 4.14 -14.09
N VAL A 167 -0.38 3.55 -12.94
CA VAL A 167 -0.19 2.11 -12.69
C VAL A 167 -1.00 1.28 -13.67
N ILE A 168 -2.26 1.63 -13.93
CA ILE A 168 -3.12 0.94 -14.90
C ILE A 168 -2.52 1.03 -16.31
N ALA A 169 -2.13 2.23 -16.76
CA ALA A 169 -1.53 2.44 -18.07
C ALA A 169 -0.23 1.63 -18.22
N GLN A 170 0.62 1.66 -17.20
CA GLN A 170 1.88 0.92 -17.18
C GLN A 170 1.67 -0.60 -17.25
N THR A 171 0.67 -1.13 -16.53
CA THR A 171 0.35 -2.56 -16.58
C THR A 171 -0.22 -2.95 -17.95
N ARG A 172 -1.04 -2.11 -18.57
CA ARG A 172 -1.54 -2.36 -19.94
C ARG A 172 -0.40 -2.46 -20.93
N SER A 173 0.46 -1.44 -20.97
CA SER A 173 1.58 -1.42 -21.90
C SER A 173 2.51 -2.62 -21.73
N ARG A 174 2.85 -2.98 -20.47
CA ARG A 174 3.83 -4.05 -20.19
C ARG A 174 3.30 -5.46 -20.34
N VAL A 175 2.03 -5.69 -20.05
CA VAL A 175 1.48 -7.06 -19.92
C VAL A 175 0.46 -7.39 -21.01
N LEU A 176 -0.33 -6.43 -21.47
CA LEU A 176 -1.40 -6.68 -22.45
C LEU A 176 -0.93 -6.38 -23.87
N GLU A 177 -0.12 -5.35 -24.05
CA GLU A 177 0.34 -4.86 -25.37
C GLU A 177 1.75 -5.36 -25.73
N GLY A 178 2.62 -5.64 -24.72
CA GLY A 178 3.97 -6.18 -24.91
C GLY A 178 3.98 -7.66 -24.94
#